data_a3fb3622111c4733d2347821a2570b25
#
_entry.id   a3fb3622111c4733d2347821a2570b25
#
_cell.length_a   1.000
_cell.length_b   1.000
_cell.length_c   1.000
_cell.angle_alpha   90.00
_cell.angle_beta   90.00
_cell.angle_gamma   90.00
#
_symmetry.space_group_name_H-M   'P 1'
#
loop_
_entity.id
_entity.type
_entity.pdbx_description
1 polymer ?
#
loop_
_entity_poly.entity_id
_entity_poly.type
_entity_poly.pdbx_seq_one_letter_code
_entity_poly.pdbx_strand_id
1 'polypeptide(L)'
;MRAEEQTEEQADERGGVRADARAVPEARPLDGFTVGVTAARRAAELGTLLERRGARVRYAPALRTVPLPDDAGLRAVTGELIGDAPDVVVATTAVGFRGWVEAAEGWGLGEALLGRLAGAELLARGPKVRGAIRAAGLTERWSPASESMAEVLDRLLAEGVAGRRVAVQLHGEPLPEFIGALRAGGAQVVAVPVYRWLPPVDIGPVDRLLDAVTGGGVDAVTFTSAPAAVSLLRRAEERGSREEVLAALRREVLVACVGPVTARPLQAHGVPVVQPERFRLAPLVQLLCRELPDRAQVLTVAGRRVEIRGHTVVVAGEPRPVPPAPMALLGALARRPGRVVSRAELLRALPGAGRDAHAVETAVARLRAALGAPELIRTVVKRGYRLAPEPSAETDGDGGV
;
A
#
# COMPACT_ATOMS: atom_id res chain seq x y z
N MET A 1 -54.53 0.02 57.24
CA MET A 1 -54.76 -0.24 55.85
C MET A 1 -53.47 -0.90 55.31
N ARG A 2 -53.49 -2.17 55.44
CA ARG A 2 -52.52 -3.10 54.97
C ARG A 2 -53.31 -4.09 54.12
N ALA A 3 -52.88 -4.37 52.96
CA ALA A 3 -53.23 -5.49 52.10
C ALA A 3 -53.23 -4.98 50.65
N GLU A 4 -52.28 -5.37 49.94
CA GLU A 4 -52.24 -5.63 48.49
C GLU A 4 -50.80 -5.48 47.96
N GLU A 5 -49.96 -6.35 48.48
CA GLU A 5 -48.65 -6.66 47.96
C GLU A 5 -48.45 -8.15 48.12
N GLN A 6 -48.81 -8.93 47.14
CA GLN A 6 -48.39 -10.34 46.93
C GLN A 6 -49.30 -10.95 45.87
N THR A 7 -48.96 -10.81 44.62
CA THR A 7 -49.29 -11.78 43.56
C THR A 7 -48.77 -11.23 42.24
N GLU A 8 -47.54 -11.65 41.86
CA GLU A 8 -47.05 -11.69 40.47
C GLU A 8 -45.57 -12.08 40.46
N GLU A 9 -45.33 -13.27 40.99
CA GLU A 9 -44.02 -13.92 40.86
C GLU A 9 -44.29 -15.40 40.55
N GLN A 10 -44.58 -15.66 39.28
CA GLN A 10 -44.51 -17.02 38.66
C GLN A 10 -45.14 -17.01 37.27
N ALA A 11 -44.35 -16.68 36.27
CA ALA A 11 -44.47 -17.23 34.89
C ALA A 11 -43.57 -16.48 33.95
N ASP A 12 -42.36 -16.93 33.73
CA ASP A 12 -41.81 -17.09 32.39
C ASP A 12 -40.41 -17.75 32.40
N GLU A 13 -40.36 -18.99 32.80
CA GLU A 13 -39.27 -19.90 32.37
C GLU A 13 -39.66 -20.51 31.03
N ARG A 14 -39.59 -19.76 29.97
CA ARG A 14 -39.52 -20.32 28.63
C ARG A 14 -38.18 -19.99 28.03
N GLY A 15 -37.33 -21.02 27.98
CA GLY A 15 -36.02 -21.02 27.38
C GLY A 15 -36.02 -20.46 25.96
N GLY A 16 -35.61 -19.22 25.84
CA GLY A 16 -35.16 -18.65 24.56
C GLY A 16 -33.81 -19.22 24.22
N VAL A 17 -33.80 -20.26 23.37
CA VAL A 17 -32.59 -20.70 22.65
C VAL A 17 -32.10 -19.47 21.87
N ARG A 18 -31.08 -18.81 22.40
CA ARG A 18 -30.32 -17.81 21.64
C ARG A 18 -29.73 -18.57 20.45
N ALA A 19 -30.33 -18.39 19.28
CA ALA A 19 -29.74 -18.77 18.03
C ALA A 19 -28.36 -18.13 17.98
N ASP A 20 -27.32 -18.93 18.09
CA ASP A 20 -25.96 -18.55 17.76
C ASP A 20 -26.00 -17.94 16.37
N ALA A 21 -25.88 -16.63 16.30
CA ALA A 21 -25.65 -15.94 15.04
C ALA A 21 -24.29 -16.42 14.54
N ARG A 22 -24.30 -17.51 13.77
CA ARG A 22 -23.13 -17.94 13.02
C ARG A 22 -22.65 -16.73 12.24
N ALA A 23 -21.56 -16.16 12.69
CA ALA A 23 -20.86 -15.10 11.98
C ALA A 23 -20.66 -15.59 10.54
N VAL A 24 -21.27 -14.93 9.58
CA VAL A 24 -21.05 -15.19 8.16
C VAL A 24 -19.54 -15.04 7.96
N PRO A 25 -18.84 -16.07 7.45
CA PRO A 25 -17.40 -15.99 7.28
C PRO A 25 -17.09 -14.74 6.47
N GLU A 26 -16.29 -13.84 7.04
CA GLU A 26 -15.91 -12.60 6.36
C GLU A 26 -15.25 -12.98 5.03
N ALA A 27 -15.80 -12.50 3.92
CA ALA A 27 -15.30 -12.84 2.59
C ALA A 27 -13.79 -12.53 2.51
N ARG A 28 -13.00 -13.52 2.13
CA ARG A 28 -11.52 -13.42 2.03
C ARG A 28 -11.06 -13.35 0.57
N PRO A 29 -11.39 -12.27 -0.15
CA PRO A 29 -11.13 -12.17 -1.59
C PRO A 29 -9.64 -12.14 -1.93
N LEU A 30 -8.78 -11.82 -0.94
CA LEU A 30 -7.33 -11.76 -1.12
C LEU A 30 -6.61 -13.07 -0.73
N ASP A 31 -7.34 -14.14 -0.46
CA ASP A 31 -6.72 -15.44 -0.22
C ASP A 31 -5.86 -15.85 -1.42
N GLY A 32 -4.59 -16.17 -1.14
CA GLY A 32 -3.60 -16.57 -2.13
C GLY A 32 -2.73 -15.43 -2.65
N PHE A 33 -3.10 -14.18 -2.44
CA PHE A 33 -2.31 -13.05 -2.88
C PHE A 33 -1.33 -12.57 -1.81
N THR A 34 -0.17 -12.08 -2.27
CA THR A 34 0.84 -11.44 -1.44
C THR A 34 0.90 -9.95 -1.76
N VAL A 35 0.78 -9.11 -0.73
CA VAL A 35 0.77 -7.65 -0.87
C VAL A 35 1.96 -7.04 -0.14
N GLY A 36 2.77 -6.27 -0.86
CA GLY A 36 3.84 -5.44 -0.31
C GLY A 36 3.30 -4.15 0.30
N VAL A 37 3.67 -3.85 1.54
CA VAL A 37 3.29 -2.63 2.25
C VAL A 37 4.53 -1.77 2.47
N THR A 38 4.62 -0.65 1.73
CA THR A 38 5.76 0.29 1.81
C THR A 38 5.56 1.40 2.83
N ALA A 39 4.38 1.45 3.46
CA ALA A 39 4.03 2.47 4.43
C ALA A 39 4.96 2.42 5.65
N ALA A 40 5.47 3.61 6.08
CA ALA A 40 6.20 3.75 7.33
C ALA A 40 5.25 4.00 8.51
N ARG A 41 4.19 4.77 8.28
CA ARG A 41 3.16 5.08 9.28
C ARG A 41 1.91 4.27 9.02
N ARG A 42 1.26 3.78 10.08
CA ARG A 42 0.05 2.95 10.01
C ARG A 42 0.23 1.68 9.17
N ALA A 43 1.47 1.20 9.02
CA ALA A 43 1.77 -0.04 8.30
C ALA A 43 1.04 -1.24 8.89
N ALA A 44 1.07 -1.38 10.23
CA ALA A 44 0.38 -2.46 10.94
C ALA A 44 -1.14 -2.43 10.73
N GLU A 45 -1.75 -1.23 10.74
CA GLU A 45 -3.19 -1.08 10.47
C GLU A 45 -3.55 -1.52 9.04
N LEU A 46 -2.77 -1.06 8.04
CA LEU A 46 -2.96 -1.48 6.66
C LEU A 46 -2.77 -2.99 6.50
N GLY A 47 -1.72 -3.54 7.12
CA GLY A 47 -1.46 -4.97 7.10
C GLY A 47 -2.60 -5.77 7.72
N THR A 48 -3.08 -5.40 8.90
CA THR A 48 -4.24 -6.06 9.55
C THR A 48 -5.49 -6.03 8.67
N LEU A 49 -5.76 -4.91 7.98
CA LEU A 49 -6.89 -4.82 7.06
C LEU A 49 -6.75 -5.78 5.87
N LEU A 50 -5.53 -5.92 5.32
CA LEU A 50 -5.23 -6.84 4.22
C LEU A 50 -5.30 -8.31 4.68
N GLU A 51 -4.72 -8.63 5.84
CA GLU A 51 -4.69 -9.98 6.41
C GLU A 51 -6.10 -10.50 6.74
N ARG A 52 -6.98 -9.65 7.27
CA ARG A 52 -8.40 -9.97 7.47
C ARG A 52 -9.10 -10.34 6.16
N ARG A 53 -8.68 -9.79 5.04
CA ARG A 53 -9.19 -10.11 3.70
C ARG A 53 -8.49 -11.31 3.05
N GLY A 54 -7.53 -11.94 3.74
CA GLY A 54 -6.84 -13.15 3.31
C GLY A 54 -5.47 -12.94 2.69
N ALA A 55 -5.01 -11.70 2.51
CA ALA A 55 -3.69 -11.45 1.93
C ALA A 55 -2.55 -11.90 2.83
N ARG A 56 -1.48 -12.40 2.23
CA ARG A 56 -0.16 -12.44 2.87
C ARG A 56 0.48 -11.06 2.76
N VAL A 57 0.93 -10.48 3.86
CA VAL A 57 1.54 -9.14 3.87
C VAL A 57 3.06 -9.24 3.98
N ARG A 58 3.76 -8.48 3.12
CA ARG A 58 5.20 -8.23 3.21
C ARG A 58 5.43 -6.78 3.61
N TYR A 59 5.82 -6.57 4.86
CA TYR A 59 6.16 -5.25 5.35
C TYR A 59 7.55 -4.83 4.86
N ALA A 60 7.61 -3.72 4.17
CA ALA A 60 8.84 -3.13 3.65
C ALA A 60 8.75 -1.59 3.73
N PRO A 61 8.75 -1.02 4.95
CA PRO A 61 8.68 0.44 5.09
C PRO A 61 9.83 1.09 4.32
N ALA A 62 9.48 1.85 3.28
CA ALA A 62 10.47 2.38 2.33
C ALA A 62 11.20 3.63 2.85
N LEU A 63 10.74 4.21 3.95
CA LEU A 63 11.33 5.39 4.59
C LEU A 63 11.02 5.41 6.08
N ARG A 64 11.74 6.23 6.83
CA ARG A 64 11.39 6.63 8.19
C ARG A 64 11.29 8.15 8.30
N THR A 65 10.36 8.62 9.10
CA THR A 65 10.24 10.04 9.45
C THR A 65 11.07 10.27 10.70
N VAL A 66 12.03 11.16 10.63
CA VAL A 66 12.86 11.53 11.78
C VAL A 66 12.50 12.95 12.15
N PRO A 67 11.96 13.18 13.36
CA PRO A 67 11.86 14.52 13.93
C PRO A 67 13.25 15.16 14.01
N LEU A 68 13.28 16.47 14.05
CA LEU A 68 14.52 17.25 14.16
C LEU A 68 14.58 18.02 15.51
N PRO A 69 14.41 17.34 16.68
CA PRO A 69 14.35 18.04 17.97
C PRO A 69 15.67 18.72 18.34
N ASP A 70 16.80 18.18 17.86
CA ASP A 70 18.15 18.68 18.13
C ASP A 70 18.84 19.24 16.88
N ASP A 71 18.07 19.56 15.82
CA ASP A 71 18.60 20.09 14.57
C ASP A 71 18.93 21.58 14.74
N ALA A 72 20.22 21.91 14.64
CA ALA A 72 20.71 23.27 14.72
C ALA A 72 20.04 24.19 13.66
N GLY A 73 19.66 23.62 12.51
CA GLY A 73 18.96 24.34 11.45
C GLY A 73 17.54 24.74 11.85
N LEU A 74 16.77 23.81 12.44
CA LEU A 74 15.42 24.12 12.93
C LEU A 74 15.46 25.15 14.06
N ARG A 75 16.41 25.02 14.99
CA ARG A 75 16.61 25.98 16.08
C ARG A 75 17.00 27.36 15.56
N ALA A 76 17.92 27.44 14.59
CA ALA A 76 18.33 28.68 13.99
C ALA A 76 17.17 29.41 13.28
N VAL A 77 16.40 28.69 12.45
CA VAL A 77 15.21 29.22 11.76
C VAL A 77 14.13 29.65 12.75
N THR A 78 13.94 28.88 13.84
CA THR A 78 12.99 29.27 14.90
C THR A 78 13.42 30.57 15.58
N GLY A 79 14.72 30.71 15.89
CA GLY A 79 15.28 31.97 16.43
C GLY A 79 15.15 33.14 15.47
N GLU A 80 15.38 32.92 14.17
CA GLU A 80 15.16 33.89 13.10
C GLU A 80 13.71 34.40 13.08
N LEU A 81 12.73 33.51 13.11
CA LEU A 81 11.29 33.87 13.11
C LEU A 81 10.83 34.51 14.42
N ILE A 82 11.52 34.28 15.52
CA ILE A 82 11.28 34.99 16.79
C ILE A 82 11.82 36.39 16.70
N GLY A 83 13.04 36.61 16.13
CA GLY A 83 13.67 37.90 15.97
C GLY A 83 12.93 38.80 14.97
N ASP A 84 12.55 38.20 13.83
CA ASP A 84 11.85 38.88 12.73
C ASP A 84 10.60 38.09 12.36
N ALA A 85 9.46 38.58 12.83
CA ALA A 85 8.17 37.82 12.80
C ALA A 85 7.70 37.63 11.35
N PRO A 86 7.12 36.43 11.03
CA PRO A 86 6.50 36.21 9.74
C PRO A 86 5.13 36.92 9.65
N ASP A 87 4.78 37.41 8.47
CA ASP A 87 3.44 37.91 8.17
C ASP A 87 2.46 36.73 7.95
N VAL A 88 2.98 35.65 7.37
CA VAL A 88 2.21 34.45 7.02
C VAL A 88 2.96 33.20 7.46
N VAL A 89 2.22 32.22 7.98
CA VAL A 89 2.75 30.89 8.27
C VAL A 89 1.90 29.83 7.56
N VAL A 90 2.54 29.05 6.70
CA VAL A 90 1.92 27.91 6.02
C VAL A 90 2.26 26.63 6.77
N ALA A 91 1.29 26.09 7.52
CA ALA A 91 1.43 24.81 8.21
C ALA A 91 0.94 23.67 7.31
N THR A 92 1.84 22.72 6.99
CA THR A 92 1.59 21.66 6.01
C THR A 92 1.16 20.35 6.61
N THR A 93 1.66 20.00 7.81
CA THR A 93 1.34 18.74 8.49
C THR A 93 1.17 18.91 9.99
N ALA A 94 0.16 18.24 10.55
CA ALA A 94 -0.11 18.28 11.99
C ALA A 94 1.06 17.75 12.85
N VAL A 95 1.71 16.68 12.37
CA VAL A 95 2.87 16.10 13.08
C VAL A 95 4.07 17.04 13.06
N GLY A 96 4.28 17.72 11.94
CA GLY A 96 5.36 18.69 11.82
C GLY A 96 5.12 19.93 12.67
N PHE A 97 3.89 20.45 12.67
CA PHE A 97 3.55 21.62 13.47
C PHE A 97 3.71 21.34 14.98
N ARG A 98 3.17 20.22 15.46
CA ARG A 98 3.37 19.80 16.87
C ARG A 98 4.85 19.59 17.21
N GLY A 99 5.58 18.86 16.36
CA GLY A 99 7.00 18.61 16.61
C GLY A 99 7.85 19.87 16.59
N TRP A 100 7.45 20.90 15.83
CA TRP A 100 8.11 22.21 15.85
C TRP A 100 7.87 22.93 17.17
N VAL A 101 6.61 22.97 17.65
CA VAL A 101 6.25 23.57 18.93
C VAL A 101 6.94 22.84 20.09
N GLU A 102 6.86 21.51 20.13
CA GLU A 102 7.53 20.66 21.13
C GLU A 102 9.06 20.88 21.17
N ALA A 103 9.71 20.98 19.98
CA ALA A 103 11.13 21.28 19.89
C ALA A 103 11.46 22.67 20.44
N ALA A 104 10.66 23.68 20.09
CA ALA A 104 10.84 25.04 20.59
C ALA A 104 10.64 25.12 22.11
N GLU A 105 9.67 24.40 22.67
CA GLU A 105 9.48 24.26 24.11
C GLU A 105 10.70 23.64 24.79
N GLY A 106 11.25 22.54 24.21
CA GLY A 106 12.46 21.89 24.69
C GLY A 106 13.71 22.80 24.69
N TRP A 107 13.74 23.82 23.83
CA TRP A 107 14.81 24.83 23.81
C TRP A 107 14.52 26.06 24.69
N GLY A 108 13.37 26.12 25.36
CA GLY A 108 12.93 27.31 26.09
C GLY A 108 12.45 28.46 25.20
N LEU A 109 12.13 28.19 23.93
CA LEU A 109 11.67 29.17 22.94
C LEU A 109 10.17 29.07 22.64
N GLY A 110 9.46 28.16 23.29
CA GLY A 110 8.06 27.83 22.97
C GLY A 110 7.11 29.02 23.08
N GLU A 111 7.14 29.74 24.20
CA GLU A 111 6.28 30.92 24.42
C GLU A 111 6.60 32.04 23.40
N ALA A 112 7.88 32.31 23.16
CA ALA A 112 8.30 33.33 22.20
C ALA A 112 7.86 32.99 20.77
N LEU A 113 8.00 31.71 20.37
CA LEU A 113 7.53 31.22 19.07
C LEU A 113 6.03 31.37 18.94
N LEU A 114 5.25 30.87 19.91
CA LEU A 114 3.79 30.92 19.87
C LEU A 114 3.28 32.36 19.84
N GLY A 115 3.93 33.28 20.56
CA GLY A 115 3.63 34.70 20.51
C GLY A 115 3.81 35.31 19.12
N ARG A 116 4.88 34.90 18.39
CA ARG A 116 5.10 35.36 17.00
C ARG A 116 4.11 34.78 16.02
N LEU A 117 3.81 33.46 16.19
CA LEU A 117 2.82 32.78 15.35
C LEU A 117 1.40 33.32 15.57
N ALA A 118 1.05 33.75 16.77
CA ALA A 118 -0.26 34.37 17.06
C ALA A 118 -0.47 35.70 16.34
N GLY A 119 0.59 36.44 16.08
CA GLY A 119 0.57 37.69 15.30
C GLY A 119 0.56 37.49 13.78
N ALA A 120 0.80 36.27 13.30
CA ALA A 120 0.88 35.96 11.88
C ALA A 120 -0.45 35.42 11.33
N GLU A 121 -0.62 35.51 10.01
CA GLU A 121 -1.69 34.85 9.30
C GLU A 121 -1.39 33.35 9.16
N LEU A 122 -2.08 32.50 9.93
CA LEU A 122 -1.88 31.05 9.90
C LEU A 122 -2.74 30.40 8.83
N LEU A 123 -2.14 29.73 7.86
CA LEU A 123 -2.80 28.92 6.85
C LEU A 123 -2.54 27.44 7.12
N ALA A 124 -3.60 26.65 7.25
CA ALA A 124 -3.52 25.21 7.47
C ALA A 124 -3.84 24.45 6.18
N ARG A 125 -2.98 23.54 5.76
CA ARG A 125 -3.25 22.72 4.56
C ARG A 125 -4.52 21.89 4.65
N GLY A 126 -4.97 21.53 5.86
CA GLY A 126 -6.15 20.69 6.02
C GLY A 126 -6.58 20.50 7.47
N PRO A 127 -7.67 19.75 7.73
CA PRO A 127 -8.35 19.68 9.03
C PRO A 127 -7.46 19.15 10.16
N LYS A 128 -6.54 18.22 9.88
CA LYS A 128 -5.59 17.71 10.90
C LYS A 128 -4.60 18.78 11.34
N VAL A 129 -4.17 19.64 10.42
CA VAL A 129 -3.27 20.77 10.70
C VAL A 129 -3.99 21.82 11.51
N ARG A 130 -5.25 22.13 11.15
CA ARG A 130 -6.13 23.02 11.95
C ARG A 130 -6.25 22.53 13.40
N GLY A 131 -6.47 21.23 13.59
CA GLY A 131 -6.51 20.65 14.94
C GLY A 131 -5.19 20.83 15.71
N ALA A 132 -4.03 20.72 15.05
CA ALA A 132 -2.73 20.94 15.69
C ALA A 132 -2.49 22.41 16.06
N ILE A 133 -2.85 23.33 15.18
CA ILE A 133 -2.76 24.79 15.43
C ILE A 133 -3.61 25.16 16.64
N ARG A 134 -4.87 24.69 16.68
CA ARG A 134 -5.80 24.97 17.79
C ARG A 134 -5.37 24.35 19.12
N ALA A 135 -4.78 23.14 19.05
CA ALA A 135 -4.22 22.49 20.25
C ALA A 135 -3.04 23.27 20.85
N ALA A 136 -2.33 24.06 20.04
CA ALA A 136 -1.29 24.97 20.49
C ALA A 136 -1.81 26.37 20.94
N GLY A 137 -3.12 26.53 21.08
CA GLY A 137 -3.74 27.80 21.48
C GLY A 137 -3.82 28.87 20.39
N LEU A 138 -3.56 28.50 19.13
CA LEU A 138 -3.58 29.40 17.98
C LEU A 138 -4.84 29.22 17.12
N THR A 139 -5.12 30.17 16.24
CA THR A 139 -6.26 30.12 15.33
C THR A 139 -5.78 30.27 13.89
N GLU A 140 -6.14 29.32 13.04
CA GLU A 140 -5.91 29.42 11.60
C GLU A 140 -6.89 30.43 10.97
N ARG A 141 -6.41 31.21 10.03
CA ARG A 141 -7.25 32.13 9.25
C ARG A 141 -8.00 31.38 8.15
N TRP A 142 -7.37 30.37 7.54
CA TRP A 142 -7.96 29.65 6.42
C TRP A 142 -7.35 28.24 6.20
N SER A 143 -8.12 27.38 5.56
CA SER A 143 -7.68 26.04 5.12
C SER A 143 -8.45 25.64 3.86
N PRO A 144 -7.78 25.09 2.82
CA PRO A 144 -8.40 24.63 1.60
C PRO A 144 -9.36 23.45 1.86
N ALA A 145 -10.43 23.37 1.09
CA ALA A 145 -11.36 22.25 1.14
C ALA A 145 -10.75 20.96 0.54
N SER A 146 -9.85 21.11 -0.43
CA SER A 146 -9.17 20.01 -1.13
C SER A 146 -7.97 19.43 -0.38
N GLU A 147 -7.56 20.01 0.74
CA GLU A 147 -6.31 19.69 1.45
C GLU A 147 -5.05 19.83 0.55
N SER A 148 -5.11 20.65 -0.51
CA SER A 148 -4.06 20.81 -1.51
C SER A 148 -3.13 21.97 -1.22
N MET A 149 -1.81 21.77 -1.41
CA MET A 149 -0.81 22.87 -1.38
C MET A 149 -0.95 23.80 -2.58
N ALA A 150 -1.48 23.32 -3.72
CA ALA A 150 -1.73 24.17 -4.88
C ALA A 150 -2.77 25.23 -4.56
N GLU A 151 -3.89 24.87 -3.91
CA GLU A 151 -4.92 25.83 -3.52
C GLU A 151 -4.43 26.85 -2.48
N VAL A 152 -3.51 26.43 -1.57
CA VAL A 152 -2.83 27.36 -0.65
C VAL A 152 -1.96 28.37 -1.44
N LEU A 153 -1.23 27.89 -2.45
CA LEU A 153 -0.41 28.76 -3.29
C LEU A 153 -1.26 29.75 -4.08
N ASP A 154 -2.30 29.26 -4.76
CA ASP A 154 -3.19 30.09 -5.59
C ASP A 154 -3.80 31.22 -4.75
N ARG A 155 -4.24 30.88 -3.54
CA ARG A 155 -4.78 31.89 -2.61
C ARG A 155 -3.75 32.92 -2.22
N LEU A 156 -2.55 32.49 -1.81
CA LEU A 156 -1.47 33.42 -1.40
C LEU A 156 -1.09 34.36 -2.53
N LEU A 157 -0.96 33.86 -3.76
CA LEU A 157 -0.64 34.67 -4.93
C LEU A 157 -1.78 35.63 -5.29
N ALA A 158 -3.04 35.21 -5.15
CA ALA A 158 -4.21 36.05 -5.40
C ALA A 158 -4.36 37.18 -4.36
N GLU A 159 -4.03 36.93 -3.09
CA GLU A 159 -4.05 37.95 -2.02
C GLU A 159 -2.84 38.91 -2.07
N GLY A 160 -1.79 38.55 -2.83
CA GLY A 160 -0.56 39.26 -2.95
C GLY A 160 0.44 38.97 -1.82
N VAL A 161 1.65 38.58 -2.21
CA VAL A 161 2.73 38.21 -1.28
C VAL A 161 3.97 39.09 -1.40
N ALA A 162 3.94 40.07 -2.27
CA ALA A 162 5.08 40.98 -2.48
C ALA A 162 5.47 41.72 -1.20
N GLY A 163 6.72 41.58 -0.82
CA GLY A 163 7.25 42.18 0.40
C GLY A 163 6.89 41.48 1.71
N ARG A 164 5.98 40.48 1.66
CA ARG A 164 5.57 39.72 2.86
C ARG A 164 6.61 38.66 3.20
N ARG A 165 6.78 38.43 4.50
CA ARG A 165 7.62 37.35 5.04
C ARG A 165 6.75 36.11 5.28
N VAL A 166 6.99 35.05 4.52
CA VAL A 166 6.20 33.82 4.53
C VAL A 166 7.01 32.66 5.09
N ALA A 167 6.65 32.17 6.27
CA ALA A 167 7.22 30.97 6.85
C ALA A 167 6.49 29.75 6.31
N VAL A 168 7.21 28.80 5.69
CA VAL A 168 6.64 27.59 5.12
C VAL A 168 7.16 26.38 5.87
N GLN A 169 6.30 25.70 6.63
CA GLN A 169 6.64 24.45 7.26
C GLN A 169 6.84 23.37 6.19
N LEU A 170 8.04 22.83 6.09
CA LEU A 170 8.32 21.72 5.18
C LEU A 170 7.78 20.41 5.73
N HIS A 171 7.47 19.47 4.84
CA HIS A 171 6.96 18.16 5.20
C HIS A 171 7.86 17.01 4.73
N GLY A 172 9.15 17.12 5.07
CA GLY A 172 10.17 16.11 4.78
C GLY A 172 10.93 16.35 3.49
N GLU A 173 10.41 17.18 2.58
CA GLU A 173 11.06 17.60 1.33
C GLU A 173 11.08 19.13 1.22
N PRO A 174 12.09 19.70 0.56
CA PRO A 174 12.05 21.10 0.13
C PRO A 174 10.93 21.22 -0.91
N LEU A 175 10.05 22.17 -0.79
CA LEU A 175 8.95 22.42 -1.71
C LEU A 175 9.38 23.41 -2.81
N PRO A 176 10.26 23.03 -3.77
CA PRO A 176 10.94 24.00 -4.64
C PRO A 176 9.97 24.77 -5.52
N GLU A 177 8.94 24.10 -6.07
CA GLU A 177 7.93 24.76 -6.92
C GLU A 177 7.09 25.75 -6.12
N PHE A 178 6.62 25.34 -4.93
CA PHE A 178 5.84 26.21 -4.04
C PHE A 178 6.63 27.41 -3.56
N ILE A 179 7.85 27.16 -3.06
CA ILE A 179 8.75 28.21 -2.57
C ILE A 179 9.18 29.13 -3.73
N GLY A 180 9.49 28.54 -4.88
CA GLY A 180 9.88 29.29 -6.08
C GLY A 180 8.78 30.24 -6.57
N ALA A 181 7.53 29.78 -6.58
CA ALA A 181 6.39 30.59 -6.97
C ALA A 181 6.12 31.76 -6.00
N LEU A 182 6.23 31.52 -4.68
CA LEU A 182 6.12 32.59 -3.68
C LEU A 182 7.22 33.64 -3.83
N ARG A 183 8.47 33.20 -4.04
CA ARG A 183 9.61 34.12 -4.28
C ARG A 183 9.44 34.89 -5.57
N ALA A 184 8.97 34.27 -6.65
CA ALA A 184 8.65 34.94 -7.90
C ALA A 184 7.52 35.97 -7.72
N GLY A 185 6.59 35.74 -6.79
CA GLY A 185 5.57 36.69 -6.36
C GLY A 185 6.09 37.83 -5.45
N GLY A 186 7.38 37.86 -5.15
CA GLY A 186 8.03 38.90 -4.33
C GLY A 186 8.03 38.62 -2.82
N ALA A 187 7.70 37.42 -2.37
CA ALA A 187 7.74 37.04 -0.96
C ALA A 187 9.17 36.78 -0.45
N GLN A 188 9.42 37.13 0.81
CA GLN A 188 10.59 36.67 1.57
C GLN A 188 10.22 35.30 2.22
N VAL A 189 10.69 34.19 1.63
CA VAL A 189 10.29 32.86 2.09
C VAL A 189 11.32 32.26 3.03
N VAL A 190 10.86 31.94 4.25
CA VAL A 190 11.60 31.20 5.28
C VAL A 190 11.10 29.75 5.31
N ALA A 191 11.97 28.82 4.94
CA ALA A 191 11.64 27.39 4.95
C ALA A 191 11.92 26.80 6.35
N VAL A 192 10.91 26.18 6.97
CA VAL A 192 11.01 25.59 8.32
C VAL A 192 11.06 24.06 8.22
N PRO A 193 12.24 23.43 8.30
CA PRO A 193 12.39 21.99 8.23
C PRO A 193 12.06 21.37 9.59
N VAL A 194 10.93 20.69 9.71
CA VAL A 194 10.45 20.13 10.98
C VAL A 194 10.73 18.63 11.16
N TYR A 195 10.96 17.92 10.06
CA TYR A 195 11.40 16.52 10.04
C TYR A 195 12.00 16.19 8.67
N ARG A 196 12.72 15.08 8.61
CA ARG A 196 13.30 14.54 7.37
C ARG A 196 12.80 13.14 7.12
N TRP A 197 12.70 12.78 5.85
CA TRP A 197 12.58 11.41 5.42
C TRP A 197 13.96 10.84 5.17
N LEU A 198 14.26 9.76 5.88
CA LEU A 198 15.50 9.03 5.73
C LEU A 198 15.18 7.59 5.29
N PRO A 199 16.13 6.89 4.67
CA PRO A 199 16.03 5.46 4.48
C PRO A 199 15.71 4.75 5.80
N PRO A 200 15.03 3.59 5.79
CA PRO A 200 14.82 2.81 6.99
C PRO A 200 16.17 2.41 7.61
N VAL A 201 16.21 2.17 8.92
CA VAL A 201 17.43 1.71 9.60
C VAL A 201 17.85 0.34 9.07
N ASP A 202 16.87 -0.58 8.91
CA ASP A 202 17.06 -1.85 8.23
C ASP A 202 16.48 -1.77 6.82
N ILE A 203 17.35 -1.74 5.82
CA ILE A 203 16.96 -1.71 4.40
C ILE A 203 16.59 -3.10 3.87
N GLY A 204 16.92 -4.17 4.59
CA GLY A 204 16.70 -5.55 4.16
C GLY A 204 15.25 -5.88 3.76
N PRO A 205 14.22 -5.43 4.48
CA PRO A 205 12.84 -5.62 4.06
C PRO A 205 12.52 -5.00 2.68
N VAL A 206 13.07 -3.83 2.38
CA VAL A 206 12.90 -3.16 1.08
C VAL A 206 13.60 -3.95 -0.01
N ASP A 207 14.81 -4.43 0.24
CA ASP A 207 15.56 -5.26 -0.71
C ASP A 207 14.82 -6.55 -1.02
N ARG A 208 14.32 -7.24 0.01
CA ARG A 208 13.47 -8.45 -0.18
C ARG A 208 12.17 -8.16 -0.92
N LEU A 209 11.59 -6.98 -0.76
CA LEU A 209 10.42 -6.59 -1.55
C LEU A 209 10.78 -6.38 -3.01
N LEU A 210 11.90 -5.71 -3.32
CA LEU A 210 12.38 -5.52 -4.68
C LEU A 210 12.67 -6.87 -5.37
N ASP A 211 13.33 -7.80 -4.66
CA ASP A 211 13.57 -9.16 -5.15
C ASP A 211 12.24 -9.92 -5.39
N ALA A 212 11.24 -9.71 -4.53
CA ALA A 212 9.93 -10.31 -4.71
C ALA A 212 9.15 -9.70 -5.88
N VAL A 213 9.30 -8.41 -6.13
CA VAL A 213 8.70 -7.72 -7.30
C VAL A 213 9.26 -8.28 -8.61
N THR A 214 10.57 -8.41 -8.72
CA THR A 214 11.22 -8.92 -9.94
C THR A 214 11.12 -10.44 -10.09
N GLY A 215 11.02 -11.17 -8.97
CA GLY A 215 10.91 -12.63 -8.94
C GLY A 215 9.47 -13.17 -8.92
N GLY A 216 8.43 -12.33 -9.06
CA GLY A 216 7.03 -12.76 -9.05
C GLY A 216 6.54 -13.27 -7.68
N GLY A 217 7.19 -12.83 -6.59
CA GLY A 217 6.86 -13.22 -5.21
C GLY A 217 5.90 -12.25 -4.51
N VAL A 218 5.34 -11.27 -5.23
CA VAL A 218 4.35 -10.31 -4.76
C VAL A 218 3.37 -9.96 -5.88
N ASP A 219 2.09 -9.90 -5.56
CA ASP A 219 1.01 -9.65 -6.53
C ASP A 219 0.62 -8.17 -6.59
N ALA A 220 0.77 -7.47 -5.47
CA ALA A 220 0.54 -6.02 -5.40
C ALA A 220 1.54 -5.32 -4.48
N VAL A 221 1.79 -4.04 -4.75
CA VAL A 221 2.52 -3.15 -3.84
C VAL A 221 1.67 -1.92 -3.55
N THR A 222 1.56 -1.57 -2.26
CA THR A 222 0.78 -0.42 -1.79
C THR A 222 1.68 0.73 -1.38
N PHE A 223 1.27 1.94 -1.77
CA PHE A 223 1.93 3.19 -1.39
C PHE A 223 0.93 4.14 -0.73
N THR A 224 1.29 4.66 0.43
CA THR A 224 0.49 5.64 1.18
C THR A 224 1.09 7.04 1.18
N SER A 225 2.26 7.23 0.55
CA SER A 225 2.92 8.51 0.38
C SER A 225 3.83 8.51 -0.85
N ALA A 226 3.95 9.65 -1.53
CA ALA A 226 4.86 9.84 -2.67
C ALA A 226 6.33 9.58 -2.31
N PRO A 227 6.85 10.04 -1.15
CA PRO A 227 8.21 9.74 -0.74
C PRO A 227 8.54 8.25 -0.62
N ALA A 228 7.56 7.42 -0.23
CA ALA A 228 7.78 5.98 -0.18
C ALA A 228 8.00 5.39 -1.59
N ALA A 229 7.26 5.88 -2.58
CA ALA A 229 7.44 5.49 -3.98
C ALA A 229 8.82 5.93 -4.51
N VAL A 230 9.18 7.19 -4.28
CA VAL A 230 10.50 7.74 -4.67
C VAL A 230 11.64 6.96 -4.01
N SER A 231 11.52 6.67 -2.71
CA SER A 231 12.54 5.94 -1.96
C SER A 231 12.72 4.49 -2.46
N LEU A 232 11.61 3.80 -2.80
CA LEU A 232 11.67 2.46 -3.37
C LEU A 232 12.37 2.47 -4.74
N LEU A 233 12.02 3.40 -5.62
CA LEU A 233 12.64 3.52 -6.95
C LEU A 233 14.12 3.90 -6.85
N ARG A 234 14.49 4.80 -5.95
CA ARG A 234 15.89 5.14 -5.67
C ARG A 234 16.66 3.91 -5.18
N ARG A 235 16.08 3.12 -4.27
CA ARG A 235 16.74 1.91 -3.80
C ARG A 235 16.94 0.88 -4.91
N ALA A 236 15.97 0.74 -5.81
CA ALA A 236 16.11 -0.11 -7.01
C ALA A 236 17.25 0.39 -7.92
N GLU A 237 17.42 1.71 -8.05
CA GLU A 237 18.53 2.31 -8.82
C GLU A 237 19.90 2.05 -8.16
N GLU A 238 20.01 2.27 -6.86
CA GLU A 238 21.23 1.97 -6.08
C GLU A 238 21.66 0.50 -6.21
N ARG A 239 20.70 -0.42 -6.41
CA ARG A 239 20.94 -1.84 -6.64
C ARG A 239 21.19 -2.19 -8.12
N GLY A 240 21.07 -1.24 -9.03
CA GLY A 240 21.16 -1.49 -10.48
C GLY A 240 19.99 -2.28 -11.08
N SER A 241 18.88 -2.43 -10.35
CA SER A 241 17.69 -3.23 -10.73
C SER A 241 16.48 -2.39 -11.14
N ARG A 242 16.64 -1.06 -11.33
CA ARG A 242 15.53 -0.13 -11.57
C ARG A 242 14.66 -0.51 -12.76
N GLU A 243 15.26 -0.84 -13.91
CA GLU A 243 14.50 -1.17 -15.11
C GLU A 243 13.74 -2.49 -14.98
N GLU A 244 14.30 -3.48 -14.31
CA GLU A 244 13.64 -4.75 -14.02
C GLU A 244 12.44 -4.55 -13.09
N VAL A 245 12.60 -3.74 -12.04
CA VAL A 245 11.54 -3.38 -11.10
C VAL A 245 10.44 -2.62 -11.82
N LEU A 246 10.78 -1.61 -12.63
CA LEU A 246 9.79 -0.86 -13.40
C LEU A 246 9.05 -1.75 -14.42
N ALA A 247 9.74 -2.67 -15.07
CA ALA A 247 9.13 -3.63 -15.98
C ALA A 247 8.11 -4.54 -15.29
N ALA A 248 8.45 -5.05 -14.09
CA ALA A 248 7.54 -5.84 -13.26
C ALA A 248 6.32 -5.04 -12.78
N LEU A 249 6.54 -3.81 -12.28
CA LEU A 249 5.47 -2.91 -11.85
C LEU A 249 4.54 -2.48 -13.00
N ARG A 250 5.03 -2.43 -14.23
CA ARG A 250 4.20 -2.09 -15.40
C ARG A 250 3.31 -3.24 -15.87
N ARG A 251 3.72 -4.49 -15.68
CA ARG A 251 3.07 -5.65 -16.34
C ARG A 251 2.50 -6.68 -15.37
N GLU A 252 3.19 -6.95 -14.27
CA GLU A 252 2.95 -8.13 -13.45
C GLU A 252 2.37 -7.78 -12.08
N VAL A 253 2.90 -6.73 -11.44
CA VAL A 253 2.54 -6.35 -10.08
C VAL A 253 1.52 -5.21 -10.08
N LEU A 254 0.40 -5.40 -9.39
CA LEU A 254 -0.59 -4.33 -9.21
C LEU A 254 -0.05 -3.24 -8.28
N VAL A 255 0.01 -2.02 -8.78
CA VAL A 255 0.44 -0.87 -7.96
C VAL A 255 -0.76 -0.10 -7.48
N ALA A 256 -0.96 -0.05 -6.16
CA ALA A 256 -2.07 0.65 -5.52
C ALA A 256 -1.58 1.82 -4.67
N CYS A 257 -2.00 3.03 -5.02
CA CYS A 257 -1.68 4.25 -4.29
C CYS A 257 -2.90 4.81 -3.57
N VAL A 258 -2.71 5.38 -2.39
CA VAL A 258 -3.81 5.96 -1.60
C VAL A 258 -4.45 7.16 -2.29
N GLY A 259 -3.77 7.82 -3.22
CA GLY A 259 -4.28 8.97 -3.95
C GLY A 259 -3.32 9.52 -4.99
N PRO A 260 -3.72 10.55 -5.76
CA PRO A 260 -3.02 11.02 -6.96
C PRO A 260 -1.62 11.59 -6.67
N VAL A 261 -1.43 12.29 -5.57
CA VAL A 261 -0.10 12.80 -5.19
C VAL A 261 0.87 11.64 -4.97
N THR A 262 0.41 10.54 -4.37
CA THR A 262 1.22 9.33 -4.13
C THR A 262 1.55 8.60 -5.45
N ALA A 263 0.66 8.65 -6.43
CA ALA A 263 0.81 7.97 -7.71
C ALA A 263 1.80 8.66 -8.67
N ARG A 264 1.93 10.00 -8.61
CA ARG A 264 2.74 10.79 -9.54
C ARG A 264 4.14 10.25 -9.81
N PRO A 265 4.96 9.91 -8.79
CA PRO A 265 6.32 9.42 -9.05
C PRO A 265 6.37 8.14 -9.87
N LEU A 266 5.39 7.26 -9.71
CA LEU A 266 5.28 5.99 -10.44
C LEU A 266 4.74 6.20 -11.85
N GLN A 267 3.71 7.03 -11.99
CA GLN A 267 3.12 7.39 -13.28
C GLN A 267 4.11 8.12 -14.20
N ALA A 268 5.01 8.95 -13.64
CA ALA A 268 6.09 9.59 -14.37
C ALA A 268 7.04 8.58 -15.06
N HIS A 269 7.07 7.34 -14.58
CA HIS A 269 7.80 6.22 -15.17
C HIS A 269 6.91 5.26 -15.96
N GLY A 270 5.69 5.64 -16.31
CA GLY A 270 4.77 4.82 -17.10
C GLY A 270 4.23 3.60 -16.34
N VAL A 271 4.25 3.59 -15.00
CA VAL A 271 3.67 2.52 -14.18
C VAL A 271 2.16 2.75 -14.04
N PRO A 272 1.31 1.78 -14.44
CA PRO A 272 -0.12 1.84 -14.19
C PRO A 272 -0.41 1.79 -12.68
N VAL A 273 -1.25 2.70 -12.20
CA VAL A 273 -1.56 2.81 -10.76
C VAL A 273 -3.07 2.82 -10.57
N VAL A 274 -3.56 1.98 -9.65
CA VAL A 274 -4.94 2.04 -9.19
C VAL A 274 -5.06 2.88 -7.92
N GLN A 275 -6.18 3.61 -7.79
CA GLN A 275 -6.42 4.53 -6.69
C GLN A 275 -7.88 4.44 -6.23
N PRO A 276 -8.18 4.48 -4.92
CA PRO A 276 -9.54 4.55 -4.44
C PRO A 276 -10.11 5.98 -4.63
N GLU A 277 -11.42 6.11 -4.75
CA GLU A 277 -12.10 7.41 -4.80
C GLU A 277 -11.90 8.22 -3.51
N ARG A 278 -11.86 7.55 -2.36
CA ARG A 278 -11.58 8.15 -1.06
C ARG A 278 -10.18 7.78 -0.61
N PHE A 279 -9.32 8.77 -0.39
CA PHE A 279 -7.89 8.63 -0.08
C PHE A 279 -7.65 8.14 1.37
N ARG A 280 -8.11 6.93 1.68
CA ARG A 280 -8.02 6.28 3.00
C ARG A 280 -7.60 4.82 2.87
N LEU A 281 -7.11 4.22 3.96
CA LEU A 281 -6.61 2.85 3.98
C LEU A 281 -7.70 1.81 3.69
N ALA A 282 -8.88 1.92 4.32
CA ALA A 282 -9.96 0.96 4.09
C ALA A 282 -10.45 0.95 2.63
N PRO A 283 -10.74 2.10 1.96
CA PRO A 283 -11.01 2.13 0.53
C PRO A 283 -9.89 1.57 -0.35
N LEU A 284 -8.60 1.77 0.02
CA LEU A 284 -7.47 1.19 -0.69
C LEU A 284 -7.49 -0.35 -0.62
N VAL A 285 -7.80 -0.92 0.55
CA VAL A 285 -7.95 -2.37 0.70
C VAL A 285 -9.17 -2.89 -0.06
N GLN A 286 -10.30 -2.19 -0.03
CA GLN A 286 -11.48 -2.55 -0.83
C GLN A 286 -11.19 -2.55 -2.33
N LEU A 287 -10.39 -1.61 -2.82
CA LEU A 287 -9.93 -1.58 -4.20
C LEU A 287 -9.11 -2.83 -4.53
N LEU A 288 -8.14 -3.21 -3.70
CA LEU A 288 -7.35 -4.42 -3.89
C LEU A 288 -8.22 -5.70 -3.88
N CYS A 289 -9.27 -5.73 -3.04
CA CYS A 289 -10.23 -6.84 -2.99
C CYS A 289 -11.01 -7.04 -4.29
N ARG A 290 -11.13 -6.01 -5.13
CA ARG A 290 -11.73 -6.08 -6.46
C ARG A 290 -10.69 -6.40 -7.53
N GLU A 291 -9.64 -5.61 -7.58
CA GLU A 291 -8.66 -5.63 -8.67
C GLU A 291 -7.80 -6.91 -8.71
N LEU A 292 -7.38 -7.46 -7.55
CA LEU A 292 -6.50 -8.63 -7.53
C LEU A 292 -7.18 -9.91 -8.00
N PRO A 293 -8.41 -10.26 -7.54
CA PRO A 293 -9.12 -11.43 -8.06
C PRO A 293 -9.37 -11.37 -9.57
N ASP A 294 -9.67 -10.18 -10.11
CA ASP A 294 -9.92 -10.00 -11.55
C ASP A 294 -8.65 -10.22 -12.39
N ARG A 295 -7.47 -10.11 -11.79
CA ARG A 295 -6.17 -10.39 -12.44
C ARG A 295 -5.75 -11.85 -12.31
N ALA A 296 -6.44 -12.66 -11.52
CA ALA A 296 -6.13 -14.08 -11.40
C ALA A 296 -6.31 -14.79 -12.76
N GLN A 297 -5.34 -15.61 -13.12
CA GLN A 297 -5.47 -16.43 -14.32
C GLN A 297 -6.48 -17.54 -14.07
N VAL A 298 -7.60 -17.52 -14.79
CA VAL A 298 -8.65 -18.52 -14.72
C VAL A 298 -8.55 -19.44 -15.91
N LEU A 299 -8.55 -20.76 -15.64
CA LEU A 299 -8.44 -21.80 -16.63
C LEU A 299 -9.52 -22.87 -16.37
N THR A 300 -10.00 -23.52 -17.42
CA THR A 300 -10.73 -24.79 -17.30
C THR A 300 -9.77 -25.93 -17.61
N VAL A 301 -9.55 -26.81 -16.65
CA VAL A 301 -8.61 -27.94 -16.75
C VAL A 301 -9.33 -29.21 -16.34
N ALA A 302 -9.40 -30.20 -17.22
CA ALA A 302 -10.15 -31.43 -16.98
C ALA A 302 -11.59 -31.19 -16.50
N GLY A 303 -12.28 -30.18 -17.07
CA GLY A 303 -13.64 -29.80 -16.69
C GLY A 303 -13.77 -29.07 -15.34
N ARG A 304 -12.68 -28.74 -14.68
CA ARG A 304 -12.66 -27.99 -13.41
C ARG A 304 -12.20 -26.56 -13.63
N ARG A 305 -12.84 -25.61 -12.97
CA ARG A 305 -12.37 -24.23 -12.86
C ARG A 305 -11.14 -24.17 -11.96
N VAL A 306 -10.04 -23.65 -12.48
CA VAL A 306 -8.76 -23.48 -11.79
C VAL A 306 -8.37 -22.02 -11.84
N GLU A 307 -8.21 -21.37 -10.69
CA GLU A 307 -7.76 -19.99 -10.59
C GLU A 307 -6.37 -19.95 -9.96
N ILE A 308 -5.42 -19.33 -10.64
CA ILE A 308 -4.05 -19.17 -10.15
C ILE A 308 -3.95 -17.80 -9.49
N ARG A 309 -3.73 -17.79 -8.16
CA ARG A 309 -3.64 -16.60 -7.33
C ARG A 309 -2.32 -16.62 -6.59
N GLY A 310 -1.31 -15.87 -7.04
CA GLY A 310 -0.02 -15.74 -6.36
C GLY A 310 0.55 -17.06 -5.82
N HIS A 311 0.38 -17.34 -4.54
CA HIS A 311 0.86 -18.55 -3.86
C HIS A 311 -0.22 -19.61 -3.59
N THR A 312 -1.44 -19.42 -4.11
CA THR A 312 -2.57 -20.32 -3.94
C THR A 312 -3.25 -20.59 -5.27
N VAL A 313 -3.75 -21.80 -5.44
CA VAL A 313 -4.59 -22.18 -6.58
C VAL A 313 -5.97 -22.52 -6.06
N VAL A 314 -7.01 -21.92 -6.62
CA VAL A 314 -8.39 -22.28 -6.29
C VAL A 314 -8.86 -23.32 -7.31
N VAL A 315 -9.14 -24.52 -6.85
CA VAL A 315 -9.62 -25.63 -7.68
C VAL A 315 -11.07 -25.90 -7.32
N ALA A 316 -11.99 -25.70 -8.27
CA ALA A 316 -13.42 -25.86 -8.05
C ALA A 316 -13.97 -25.12 -6.83
N GLY A 317 -13.47 -23.91 -6.57
CA GLY A 317 -13.86 -23.07 -5.42
C GLY A 317 -13.05 -23.32 -4.13
N GLU A 318 -12.22 -24.36 -4.06
CA GLU A 318 -11.42 -24.67 -2.88
C GLU A 318 -9.99 -24.11 -2.99
N PRO A 319 -9.53 -23.27 -2.06
CA PRO A 319 -8.18 -22.75 -2.06
C PRO A 319 -7.16 -23.81 -1.66
N ARG A 320 -6.10 -23.95 -2.45
CA ARG A 320 -5.01 -24.91 -2.27
C ARG A 320 -3.67 -24.14 -2.23
N PRO A 321 -3.00 -24.05 -1.08
CA PRO A 321 -1.67 -23.43 -1.01
C PRO A 321 -0.66 -24.25 -1.82
N VAL A 322 0.08 -23.58 -2.68
CA VAL A 322 1.08 -24.24 -3.56
C VAL A 322 2.45 -23.63 -3.28
N PRO A 323 3.47 -24.45 -2.96
CA PRO A 323 4.83 -23.97 -2.74
C PRO A 323 5.45 -23.29 -3.98
N PRO A 324 6.48 -22.42 -3.81
CA PRO A 324 7.02 -21.59 -4.91
C PRO A 324 7.48 -22.39 -6.14
N ALA A 325 8.25 -23.46 -5.97
CA ALA A 325 8.74 -24.24 -7.10
C ALA A 325 7.61 -24.97 -7.87
N PRO A 326 6.68 -25.68 -7.23
CA PRO A 326 5.45 -26.16 -7.87
C PRO A 326 4.63 -25.07 -8.56
N MET A 327 4.49 -23.87 -7.94
CA MET A 327 3.75 -22.74 -8.51
C MET A 327 4.41 -22.23 -9.80
N ALA A 328 5.73 -22.12 -9.83
CA ALA A 328 6.46 -21.73 -11.03
C ALA A 328 6.25 -22.71 -12.19
N LEU A 329 6.17 -24.01 -11.90
CA LEU A 329 5.82 -25.03 -12.91
C LEU A 329 4.38 -24.85 -13.41
N LEU A 330 3.45 -24.64 -12.50
CA LEU A 330 2.05 -24.41 -12.87
C LEU A 330 1.92 -23.16 -13.76
N GLY A 331 2.61 -22.08 -13.43
CA GLY A 331 2.66 -20.87 -14.25
C GLY A 331 3.24 -21.13 -15.66
N ALA A 332 4.29 -21.97 -15.77
CA ALA A 332 4.85 -22.34 -17.06
C ALA A 332 3.85 -23.19 -17.90
N LEU A 333 3.13 -24.10 -17.28
CA LEU A 333 2.09 -24.91 -17.93
C LEU A 333 0.88 -24.07 -18.33
N ALA A 334 0.49 -23.11 -17.48
CA ALA A 334 -0.67 -22.26 -17.68
C ALA A 334 -0.50 -21.20 -18.79
N ARG A 335 0.74 -20.83 -19.14
CA ARG A 335 0.99 -19.92 -20.29
C ARG A 335 0.51 -20.50 -21.62
N ARG A 336 0.45 -21.84 -21.74
CA ARG A 336 0.02 -22.56 -22.95
C ARG A 336 -0.88 -23.74 -22.57
N PRO A 337 -2.11 -23.48 -22.12
CA PRO A 337 -3.01 -24.53 -21.67
C PRO A 337 -3.16 -25.64 -22.73
N GLY A 338 -3.14 -26.90 -22.29
CA GLY A 338 -3.27 -28.06 -23.17
C GLY A 338 -2.04 -28.42 -24.00
N ARG A 339 -1.06 -27.52 -24.18
CA ARG A 339 0.19 -27.83 -24.89
C ARG A 339 1.20 -28.51 -23.99
N VAL A 340 2.02 -29.37 -24.61
CA VAL A 340 3.11 -30.04 -23.90
C VAL A 340 4.26 -29.05 -23.69
N VAL A 341 4.69 -28.89 -22.44
CA VAL A 341 5.88 -28.15 -22.05
C VAL A 341 6.99 -29.15 -21.74
N SER A 342 8.14 -28.97 -22.39
CA SER A 342 9.26 -29.89 -22.24
C SER A 342 9.89 -29.82 -20.83
N ARG A 343 10.55 -30.92 -20.41
CA ARG A 343 11.30 -30.91 -19.14
C ARG A 343 12.34 -29.81 -19.06
N ALA A 344 13.02 -29.51 -20.16
CA ALA A 344 14.02 -28.45 -20.22
C ALA A 344 13.40 -27.04 -20.02
N GLU A 345 12.21 -26.79 -20.58
CA GLU A 345 11.48 -25.53 -20.35
C GLU A 345 11.00 -25.40 -18.90
N LEU A 346 10.49 -26.51 -18.33
CA LEU A 346 10.05 -26.54 -16.93
C LEU A 346 11.21 -26.37 -15.96
N LEU A 347 12.38 -26.96 -16.26
CA LEU A 347 13.59 -26.79 -15.45
C LEU A 347 14.04 -25.31 -15.40
N ARG A 348 13.94 -24.60 -16.53
CA ARG A 348 14.28 -23.17 -16.59
C ARG A 348 13.29 -22.30 -15.81
N ALA A 349 12.07 -22.76 -15.60
CA ALA A 349 11.06 -22.05 -14.82
C ALA A 349 11.22 -22.25 -13.30
N LEU A 350 11.98 -23.26 -12.86
CA LEU A 350 12.18 -23.53 -11.43
C LEU A 350 13.14 -22.51 -10.80
N PRO A 351 12.78 -21.89 -9.66
CA PRO A 351 13.66 -20.99 -8.93
C PRO A 351 14.85 -21.77 -8.34
N GLY A 352 16.07 -21.26 -8.54
CA GLY A 352 17.28 -21.83 -7.95
C GLY A 352 17.65 -23.24 -8.47
N ALA A 353 17.05 -23.67 -9.58
CA ALA A 353 17.27 -25.01 -10.09
C ALA A 353 18.72 -25.17 -10.59
N GLY A 354 19.47 -26.00 -9.90
CA GLY A 354 20.61 -26.69 -10.48
C GLY A 354 20.17 -27.50 -11.71
N ARG A 355 21.10 -27.98 -12.51
CA ARG A 355 20.86 -28.70 -13.79
C ARG A 355 20.25 -30.11 -13.64
N ASP A 356 19.58 -30.42 -12.54
CA ASP A 356 19.07 -31.75 -12.27
C ASP A 356 17.62 -31.92 -12.81
N ALA A 357 17.49 -32.77 -13.83
CA ALA A 357 16.19 -33.15 -14.43
C ALA A 357 15.21 -33.74 -13.41
N HIS A 358 15.71 -34.39 -12.34
CA HIS A 358 14.89 -34.97 -11.28
C HIS A 358 14.13 -33.89 -10.45
N ALA A 359 14.64 -32.65 -10.44
CA ALA A 359 13.97 -31.53 -9.78
C ALA A 359 12.58 -31.24 -10.38
N VAL A 360 12.42 -31.38 -11.70
CA VAL A 360 11.12 -31.20 -12.38
C VAL A 360 10.14 -32.27 -11.95
N GLU A 361 10.54 -33.53 -11.89
CA GLU A 361 9.69 -34.66 -11.50
C GLU A 361 9.22 -34.52 -10.05
N THR A 362 10.13 -34.18 -9.15
CA THR A 362 9.82 -33.89 -7.74
C THR A 362 8.84 -32.71 -7.60
N ALA A 363 9.07 -31.63 -8.34
CA ALA A 363 8.19 -30.47 -8.28
C ALA A 363 6.79 -30.74 -8.87
N VAL A 364 6.70 -31.55 -9.95
CA VAL A 364 5.41 -32.01 -10.50
C VAL A 364 4.67 -32.90 -9.52
N ALA A 365 5.36 -33.83 -8.85
CA ALA A 365 4.74 -34.67 -7.82
C ALA A 365 4.16 -33.84 -6.68
N ARG A 366 4.94 -32.84 -6.18
CA ARG A 366 4.49 -31.90 -5.15
C ARG A 366 3.34 -31.03 -5.64
N LEU A 367 3.33 -30.60 -6.89
CA LEU A 367 2.25 -29.82 -7.48
C LEU A 367 0.95 -30.62 -7.52
N ARG A 368 1.00 -31.86 -8.00
CA ARG A 368 -0.16 -32.76 -8.01
C ARG A 368 -0.75 -32.98 -6.60
N ALA A 369 0.13 -33.21 -5.62
CA ALA A 369 -0.27 -33.37 -4.23
C ALA A 369 -0.91 -32.09 -3.67
N ALA A 370 -0.30 -30.91 -3.93
CA ALA A 370 -0.81 -29.61 -3.47
C ALA A 370 -2.19 -29.29 -4.09
N LEU A 371 -2.39 -29.57 -5.37
CA LEU A 371 -3.67 -29.32 -6.04
C LEU A 371 -4.79 -30.26 -5.57
N GLY A 372 -4.46 -31.43 -4.99
CA GLY A 372 -5.44 -32.43 -4.60
C GLY A 372 -6.23 -33.01 -5.79
N ALA A 373 -5.76 -32.81 -7.02
CA ALA A 373 -6.38 -33.23 -8.27
C ALA A 373 -5.24 -33.57 -9.28
N PRO A 374 -4.62 -34.76 -9.12
CA PRO A 374 -3.45 -35.15 -9.91
C PRO A 374 -3.75 -35.25 -11.41
N GLU A 375 -5.00 -35.46 -11.78
CA GLU A 375 -5.49 -35.51 -13.17
C GLU A 375 -5.34 -34.20 -13.92
N LEU A 376 -5.24 -33.06 -13.23
CA LEU A 376 -5.05 -31.74 -13.85
C LEU A 376 -3.73 -31.66 -14.62
N ILE A 377 -2.72 -32.46 -14.23
CA ILE A 377 -1.40 -32.42 -14.86
C ILE A 377 -1.11 -33.79 -15.47
N ARG A 378 -1.12 -33.88 -16.79
CA ARG A 378 -0.80 -35.11 -17.51
C ARG A 378 0.66 -35.19 -17.89
N THR A 379 1.27 -36.35 -17.67
CA THR A 379 2.58 -36.72 -18.21
C THR A 379 2.44 -37.13 -19.66
N VAL A 380 3.25 -36.54 -20.55
CA VAL A 380 3.38 -36.98 -21.94
C VAL A 380 4.73 -37.68 -22.08
N VAL A 381 4.68 -39.00 -22.23
CA VAL A 381 5.86 -39.86 -22.23
C VAL A 381 6.93 -39.32 -23.20
N LYS A 382 8.17 -39.24 -22.72
CA LYS A 382 9.36 -38.72 -23.46
C LYS A 382 9.26 -37.25 -23.93
N ARG A 383 8.15 -36.54 -23.74
CA ARG A 383 7.95 -35.18 -24.24
C ARG A 383 7.86 -34.12 -23.14
N GLY A 384 7.30 -34.43 -21.95
CA GLY A 384 7.14 -33.47 -20.84
C GLY A 384 5.80 -33.57 -20.15
N TYR A 385 5.24 -32.43 -19.78
CA TYR A 385 3.96 -32.33 -19.03
C TYR A 385 3.05 -31.31 -19.69
N ARG A 386 1.73 -31.45 -19.45
CA ARG A 386 0.72 -30.47 -19.87
C ARG A 386 -0.41 -30.40 -18.83
N LEU A 387 -1.13 -29.29 -18.83
CA LEU A 387 -2.46 -29.25 -18.21
C LEU A 387 -3.40 -30.15 -19.02
N ALA A 388 -4.27 -30.86 -18.33
CA ALA A 388 -5.23 -31.73 -19.02
C ALA A 388 -6.15 -30.88 -19.91
N PRO A 389 -6.42 -31.30 -21.14
CA PRO A 389 -7.39 -30.62 -21.98
C PRO A 389 -8.80 -30.75 -21.39
N GLU A 390 -9.70 -29.89 -21.82
CA GLU A 390 -11.12 -30.09 -21.55
C GLU A 390 -11.55 -31.47 -22.06
N PRO A 391 -12.45 -32.17 -21.36
CA PRO A 391 -13.05 -33.36 -21.92
C PRO A 391 -13.75 -32.93 -23.23
N SER A 392 -13.34 -33.51 -24.35
CA SER A 392 -14.10 -33.36 -25.58
C SER A 392 -15.52 -33.84 -25.29
N ALA A 393 -16.54 -33.03 -25.58
CA ALA A 393 -17.89 -33.56 -25.68
C ALA A 393 -17.83 -34.69 -26.69
N GLU A 394 -17.88 -35.92 -26.23
CA GLU A 394 -18.14 -37.03 -27.11
C GLU A 394 -19.48 -36.74 -27.76
N THR A 395 -19.47 -36.39 -29.02
CA THR A 395 -20.63 -36.56 -29.85
C THR A 395 -20.98 -38.04 -29.80
N ASP A 396 -21.94 -38.40 -28.97
CA ASP A 396 -22.73 -39.59 -29.16
C ASP A 396 -23.39 -39.46 -30.54
N GLY A 397 -22.64 -39.81 -31.57
CA GLY A 397 -23.14 -40.08 -32.89
C GLY A 397 -23.72 -41.43 -32.85
N ASP A 398 -24.98 -41.47 -32.54
CA ASP A 398 -25.89 -42.59 -32.84
C ASP A 398 -25.67 -43.02 -34.29
N GLY A 399 -25.18 -44.20 -34.44
CA GLY A 399 -25.11 -44.97 -35.68
C GLY A 399 -26.13 -46.13 -35.61
N GLY A 400 -27.38 -45.74 -35.56
CA GLY A 400 -28.44 -46.68 -35.83
C GLY A 400 -28.83 -46.60 -37.30
N VAL A 401 -28.58 -47.64 -38.05
CA VAL A 401 -29.54 -48.38 -38.94
C VAL A 401 -28.94 -49.75 -39.19
#